data_cb2c6e3ddd6a6d76b6fa3a177a78956b
#
_entry.id   cb2c6e3ddd6a6d76b6fa3a177a78956b
#
_cell.length_a   1.000
_cell.length_b   1.000
_cell.length_c   1.000
_cell.angle_alpha   90.00
_cell.angle_beta   90.00
_cell.angle_gamma   90.00
#
_symmetry.space_group_name_H-M   'P 1'
#
loop_
_entity.id
_entity.type
_entity.pdbx_description
1 polymer ?
#
loop_
_entity_poly.entity_id
_entity_poly.type
_entity_poly.pdbx_seq_one_letter_code
_entity_poly.pdbx_strand_id
1 'polypeptide(L)'
;MYQEVILDHYRHPNARGLRNDWDAEVHHHNTSCGDDIRLRVHLDHDPGDPRNPEKTRIRDISYDGEGCSISQASTSIMTEQLIGHTVAEAFDICDRFEQMVTSRGQDKGDEEVLGDGIALAGVSQYPARVKCALLGWMAFKDASSQALDETIEPVSSTSTEVVEDN
;
A
#
# COMPACT_ATOMS: atom_id res chain seq x y z
N MET A 1 -10.67 18.83 -2.52
CA MET A 1 -10.09 17.57 -3.00
C MET A 1 -9.02 17.89 -4.03
N TYR A 2 -7.92 17.26 -3.96
CA TYR A 2 -6.78 17.49 -4.84
C TYR A 2 -6.89 16.63 -6.09
N GLN A 3 -7.85 16.96 -6.95
CA GLN A 3 -8.12 16.14 -8.13
C GLN A 3 -6.94 16.04 -9.09
N GLU A 4 -6.17 17.11 -9.23
CA GLU A 4 -5.03 17.10 -10.14
C GLU A 4 -3.96 16.11 -9.67
N VAL A 5 -3.73 16.00 -8.36
CA VAL A 5 -2.78 15.07 -7.81
C VAL A 5 -3.23 13.63 -8.07
N ILE A 6 -4.51 13.35 -7.85
CA ILE A 6 -5.08 12.03 -8.08
C ILE A 6 -4.98 11.66 -9.56
N LEU A 7 -5.32 12.58 -10.47
CA LEU A 7 -5.27 12.31 -11.90
C LEU A 7 -3.84 12.09 -12.39
N ASP A 8 -2.89 12.85 -11.85
CA ASP A 8 -1.51 12.69 -12.24
C ASP A 8 -0.98 11.31 -11.85
N HIS A 9 -1.24 10.88 -10.61
CA HIS A 9 -0.84 9.56 -10.17
C HIS A 9 -1.55 8.46 -10.95
N TYR A 10 -2.78 8.68 -11.35
CA TYR A 10 -3.51 7.72 -12.15
C TYR A 10 -2.91 7.57 -13.56
N ARG A 11 -2.53 8.69 -14.18
CA ARG A 11 -1.98 8.70 -15.53
C ARG A 11 -0.52 8.28 -15.59
N HIS A 12 0.23 8.60 -14.54
CA HIS A 12 1.67 8.35 -14.46
C HIS A 12 2.00 7.65 -13.15
N PRO A 13 1.51 6.42 -12.96
CA PRO A 13 1.68 5.74 -11.67
C PRO A 13 3.13 5.42 -11.37
N ASN A 14 3.52 5.68 -10.13
CA ASN A 14 4.84 5.33 -9.63
C ASN A 14 4.91 3.83 -9.37
N ALA A 15 6.05 3.23 -9.67
CA ALA A 15 6.41 1.86 -9.27
C ALA A 15 5.53 0.77 -9.88
N ARG A 16 4.68 1.08 -10.82
CA ARG A 16 3.83 0.08 -11.47
C ARG A 16 4.67 -0.87 -12.34
N GLY A 17 4.28 -2.15 -12.36
CA GLY A 17 4.95 -3.20 -13.10
C GLY A 17 5.66 -4.15 -12.16
N LEU A 18 5.25 -5.42 -12.14
CA LEU A 18 5.82 -6.40 -11.23
C LEU A 18 7.29 -6.65 -11.55
N ARG A 19 8.14 -6.60 -10.52
CA ARG A 19 9.57 -6.83 -10.66
C ARG A 19 9.97 -8.09 -9.92
N ASN A 20 11.08 -8.71 -10.34
CA ASN A 20 11.61 -9.93 -9.74
C ASN A 20 12.32 -9.62 -8.42
N ASP A 21 12.78 -10.68 -7.74
CA ASP A 21 13.55 -10.58 -6.49
C ASP A 21 12.76 -9.94 -5.37
N TRP A 22 11.56 -10.45 -5.16
CA TRP A 22 10.66 -9.98 -4.12
C TRP A 22 10.68 -10.92 -2.91
N ASP A 23 10.31 -10.37 -1.76
CA ASP A 23 10.28 -11.12 -0.48
C ASP A 23 8.90 -11.71 -0.19
N ALA A 24 7.85 -11.03 -0.61
CA ALA A 24 6.48 -11.55 -0.49
C ALA A 24 5.61 -10.94 -1.58
N GLU A 25 4.63 -11.71 -1.99
CA GLU A 25 3.64 -11.27 -2.98
C GLU A 25 2.25 -11.59 -2.44
N VAL A 26 1.34 -10.64 -2.60
CA VAL A 26 -0.07 -10.84 -2.23
C VAL A 26 -0.97 -10.43 -3.38
N HIS A 27 -2.18 -10.96 -3.35
CA HIS A 27 -3.23 -10.59 -4.30
C HIS A 27 -4.46 -10.18 -3.49
N HIS A 28 -4.79 -8.91 -3.57
CA HIS A 28 -5.97 -8.36 -2.90
C HIS A 28 -7.03 -7.98 -3.93
N HIS A 29 -8.26 -8.21 -3.57
CA HIS A 29 -9.38 -8.04 -4.47
C HIS A 29 -10.54 -7.42 -3.71
N ASN A 30 -11.09 -6.33 -4.26
CA ASN A 30 -12.26 -5.69 -3.69
C ASN A 30 -13.46 -5.96 -4.61
N THR A 31 -14.33 -6.86 -4.19
CA THR A 31 -15.46 -7.28 -5.01
C THR A 31 -16.49 -6.18 -5.20
N SER A 32 -16.58 -5.24 -4.26
CA SER A 32 -17.56 -4.14 -4.34
C SER A 32 -17.27 -3.19 -5.49
N CYS A 33 -15.98 -2.96 -5.79
CA CYS A 33 -15.55 -2.00 -6.81
C CYS A 33 -14.90 -2.67 -8.01
N GLY A 34 -14.66 -3.97 -7.96
CA GLY A 34 -13.91 -4.65 -9.00
C GLY A 34 -12.43 -4.31 -9.02
N ASP A 35 -11.92 -3.70 -7.94
CA ASP A 35 -10.50 -3.41 -7.83
C ASP A 35 -9.71 -4.67 -7.53
N ASP A 36 -8.54 -4.80 -8.14
CA ASP A 36 -7.70 -5.97 -8.02
C ASP A 36 -6.26 -5.53 -8.03
N ILE A 37 -5.45 -5.99 -7.09
CA ILE A 37 -4.03 -5.65 -7.05
C ILE A 37 -3.21 -6.87 -6.67
N ARG A 38 -2.13 -7.07 -7.43
CA ARG A 38 -1.05 -7.99 -7.08
C ARG A 38 0.13 -7.13 -6.70
N LEU A 39 0.66 -7.34 -5.51
CA LEU A 39 1.68 -6.47 -4.95
C LEU A 39 2.83 -7.30 -4.39
N ARG A 40 4.04 -6.86 -4.68
CA ARG A 40 5.28 -7.47 -4.21
C ARG A 40 6.08 -6.47 -3.39
N VAL A 41 6.61 -6.91 -2.25
CA VAL A 41 7.54 -6.09 -1.47
C VAL A 41 8.96 -6.61 -1.66
N HIS A 42 9.89 -5.67 -1.79
CA HIS A 42 11.31 -5.93 -1.97
C HIS A 42 12.04 -5.27 -0.81
N LEU A 43 12.57 -6.10 0.09
CA LEU A 43 13.10 -5.61 1.36
C LEU A 43 14.60 -5.81 1.46
N ASP A 44 15.26 -4.88 2.15
CA ASP A 44 16.65 -5.02 2.55
C ASP A 44 16.66 -5.35 4.03
N HIS A 45 16.93 -6.61 4.35
CA HIS A 45 16.97 -7.10 5.73
C HIS A 45 18.32 -6.81 6.37
N ASP A 46 18.30 -6.55 7.68
CA ASP A 46 19.53 -6.48 8.45
C ASP A 46 20.02 -7.91 8.70
N PRO A 47 21.25 -8.26 8.28
CA PRO A 47 21.75 -9.64 8.47
C PRO A 47 21.79 -10.09 9.94
N GLY A 48 21.94 -9.13 10.87
CA GLY A 48 21.97 -9.44 12.30
C GLY A 48 20.59 -9.60 12.92
N ASP A 49 19.55 -9.09 12.25
CA ASP A 49 18.20 -9.11 12.80
C ASP A 49 17.18 -9.01 11.66
N PRO A 50 17.07 -10.07 10.83
CA PRO A 50 16.33 -9.97 9.57
C PRO A 50 14.83 -9.83 9.71
N ARG A 51 14.26 -10.05 10.89
CA ARG A 51 12.82 -9.91 11.12
C ARG A 51 12.43 -8.60 11.78
N ASN A 52 13.42 -7.78 12.10
CA ASN A 52 13.13 -6.55 12.83
C ASN A 52 12.60 -5.48 11.88
N PRO A 53 11.34 -5.06 12.01
CA PRO A 53 10.78 -4.07 11.10
C PRO A 53 11.46 -2.71 11.22
N GLU A 54 12.12 -2.42 12.33
CA GLU A 54 12.85 -1.17 12.52
C GLU A 54 14.19 -1.17 11.81
N LYS A 55 14.69 -2.34 11.42
CA LYS A 55 15.96 -2.50 10.73
C LYS A 55 15.82 -2.99 9.30
N THR A 56 14.60 -3.29 8.87
CA THR A 56 14.32 -3.75 7.52
C THR A 56 13.82 -2.57 6.71
N ARG A 57 14.51 -2.28 5.62
CA ARG A 57 14.19 -1.11 4.78
C ARG A 57 13.47 -1.57 3.52
N ILE A 58 12.51 -0.79 3.09
CA ILE A 58 11.76 -1.07 1.87
C ILE A 58 12.58 -0.56 0.69
N ARG A 59 13.17 -1.51 -0.06
CA ARG A 59 13.94 -1.19 -1.25
C ARG A 59 13.04 -0.81 -2.40
N ASP A 60 11.92 -1.52 -2.55
CA ASP A 60 10.98 -1.31 -3.65
C ASP A 60 9.64 -1.92 -3.31
N ILE A 61 8.61 -1.41 -3.96
CA ILE A 61 7.28 -2.01 -3.96
C ILE A 61 6.86 -2.06 -5.41
N SER A 62 6.54 -3.24 -5.92
CA SER A 62 6.06 -3.36 -7.29
C SER A 62 4.66 -3.93 -7.28
N TYR A 63 3.86 -3.51 -8.24
CA TYR A 63 2.48 -3.94 -8.28
C TYR A 63 1.93 -3.86 -9.70
N ASP A 64 0.84 -4.58 -9.91
CA ASP A 64 0.02 -4.45 -11.11
C ASP A 64 -1.41 -4.79 -10.73
N GLY A 65 -2.34 -4.31 -11.52
CA GLY A 65 -3.75 -4.59 -11.24
C GLY A 65 -4.67 -3.67 -12.00
N GLU A 66 -5.95 -3.83 -11.73
CA GLU A 66 -7.01 -3.06 -12.35
C GLU A 66 -7.88 -2.46 -11.27
N GLY A 67 -8.48 -1.31 -11.57
CA GLY A 67 -9.37 -0.67 -10.62
C GLY A 67 -9.71 0.72 -11.05
N CYS A 68 -10.48 1.40 -10.20
CA CYS A 68 -10.89 2.77 -10.45
C CYS A 68 -9.71 3.73 -10.28
N SER A 69 -9.90 4.98 -10.68
CA SER A 69 -8.85 5.99 -10.57
C SER A 69 -8.41 6.21 -9.13
N ILE A 70 -9.31 6.05 -8.17
CA ILE A 70 -8.97 6.23 -6.75
C ILE A 70 -8.01 5.13 -6.28
N SER A 71 -8.30 3.86 -6.57
CA SER A 71 -7.41 2.78 -6.15
C SER A 71 -6.06 2.86 -6.84
N GLN A 72 -6.03 3.19 -8.12
CA GLN A 72 -4.81 3.31 -8.88
C GLN A 72 -3.94 4.47 -8.38
N ALA A 73 -4.55 5.63 -8.18
CA ALA A 73 -3.82 6.79 -7.69
C ALA A 73 -3.31 6.57 -6.27
N SER A 74 -4.15 5.98 -5.41
CA SER A 74 -3.78 5.73 -4.02
C SER A 74 -2.57 4.79 -3.93
N THR A 75 -2.55 3.73 -4.74
CA THR A 75 -1.43 2.79 -4.74
C THR A 75 -0.14 3.47 -5.21
N SER A 76 -0.23 4.29 -6.25
CA SER A 76 0.93 5.05 -6.73
C SER A 76 1.48 5.97 -5.64
N ILE A 77 0.58 6.70 -4.97
CA ILE A 77 0.96 7.59 -3.86
C ILE A 77 1.62 6.79 -2.75
N MET A 78 1.04 5.64 -2.41
CA MET A 78 1.60 4.76 -1.37
C MET A 78 3.05 4.41 -1.66
N THR A 79 3.36 3.97 -2.88
CA THR A 79 4.73 3.60 -3.21
C THR A 79 5.69 4.77 -3.03
N GLU A 80 5.27 5.97 -3.41
CA GLU A 80 6.08 7.18 -3.25
C GLU A 80 6.35 7.49 -1.79
N GLN A 81 5.36 7.26 -0.92
CA GLN A 81 5.49 7.58 0.49
C GLN A 81 6.23 6.51 1.29
N LEU A 82 6.20 5.26 0.86
CA LEU A 82 6.73 4.15 1.66
C LEU A 82 8.11 3.64 1.23
N ILE A 83 8.44 3.71 -0.05
CA ILE A 83 9.75 3.23 -0.52
C ILE A 83 10.86 4.06 0.09
N GLY A 84 11.86 3.39 0.63
CA GLY A 84 13.00 4.03 1.29
C GLY A 84 12.88 4.11 2.81
N HIS A 85 11.70 3.93 3.36
CA HIS A 85 11.50 3.89 4.80
C HIS A 85 11.74 2.50 5.35
N THR A 86 11.90 2.39 6.66
CA THR A 86 11.87 1.08 7.30
C THR A 86 10.43 0.58 7.32
N VAL A 87 10.27 -0.74 7.48
CA VAL A 87 8.94 -1.34 7.55
C VAL A 87 8.14 -0.75 8.73
N ALA A 88 8.82 -0.51 9.86
CA ALA A 88 8.16 0.08 11.03
C ALA A 88 7.64 1.49 10.72
N GLU A 89 8.46 2.31 10.09
CA GLU A 89 8.04 3.65 9.69
C GLU A 89 6.88 3.61 8.70
N ALA A 90 6.97 2.68 7.75
CA ALA A 90 5.93 2.53 6.75
C ALA A 90 4.60 2.12 7.37
N PHE A 91 4.62 1.25 8.37
CA PHE A 91 3.39 0.86 9.07
C PHE A 91 2.76 2.04 9.79
N ASP A 92 3.57 2.91 10.39
CA ASP A 92 3.06 4.13 11.02
C ASP A 92 2.40 5.05 9.99
N ILE A 93 3.03 5.18 8.82
CA ILE A 93 2.46 5.98 7.73
C ILE A 93 1.13 5.37 7.26
N CYS A 94 1.08 4.05 7.11
CA CYS A 94 -0.16 3.35 6.73
C CYS A 94 -1.27 3.58 7.75
N ASP A 95 -0.95 3.49 9.04
CA ASP A 95 -1.94 3.70 10.09
C ASP A 95 -2.46 5.14 10.05
N ARG A 96 -1.59 6.10 9.80
CA ARG A 96 -1.99 7.49 9.69
C ARG A 96 -2.88 7.74 8.48
N PHE A 97 -2.56 7.11 7.36
CA PHE A 97 -3.38 7.19 6.16
C PHE A 97 -4.78 6.58 6.40
N GLU A 98 -4.81 5.41 7.00
CA GLU A 98 -6.07 4.74 7.33
C GLU A 98 -6.94 5.59 8.24
N GLN A 99 -6.32 6.21 9.25
CA GLN A 99 -7.03 7.11 10.16
C GLN A 99 -7.70 8.26 9.40
N MET A 100 -6.99 8.84 8.44
CA MET A 100 -7.51 9.94 7.64
C MET A 100 -8.69 9.51 6.80
N VAL A 101 -8.55 8.42 6.02
CA VAL A 101 -9.60 8.02 5.07
C VAL A 101 -10.81 7.40 5.74
N THR A 102 -10.69 6.96 7.00
CA THR A 102 -11.84 6.44 7.74
C THR A 102 -12.47 7.48 8.66
N SER A 103 -12.00 8.72 8.63
CA SER A 103 -12.43 9.77 9.55
C SER A 103 -13.76 10.43 9.18
N ARG A 104 -14.36 10.04 8.09
CA ARG A 104 -15.62 10.65 7.59
C ARG A 104 -15.52 12.16 7.39
N GLY A 105 -14.38 12.60 6.87
CA GLY A 105 -14.13 14.00 6.57
C GLY A 105 -13.61 14.83 7.73
N GLN A 106 -13.41 14.23 8.90
CA GLN A 106 -12.94 14.95 10.07
C GLN A 106 -11.44 15.20 10.08
N ASP A 107 -10.68 14.37 9.39
CA ASP A 107 -9.21 14.43 9.38
C ASP A 107 -8.74 14.79 7.97
N LYS A 108 -8.10 15.94 7.83
CA LYS A 108 -7.59 16.39 6.54
C LYS A 108 -6.19 15.85 6.23
N GLY A 109 -5.63 15.11 7.16
CA GLY A 109 -4.32 14.53 6.98
C GLY A 109 -3.18 15.46 7.36
N ASP A 110 -1.99 14.90 7.44
CA ASP A 110 -0.76 15.61 7.76
C ASP A 110 0.19 15.43 6.58
N GLU A 111 0.43 16.50 5.85
CA GLU A 111 1.25 16.47 4.66
C GLU A 111 2.69 16.06 4.96
N GLU A 112 3.20 16.38 6.15
CA GLU A 112 4.55 15.98 6.53
C GLU A 112 4.69 14.46 6.65
N VAL A 113 3.60 13.79 7.02
CA VAL A 113 3.58 12.34 7.17
C VAL A 113 3.15 11.65 5.89
N LEU A 114 2.11 12.18 5.24
CA LEU A 114 1.42 11.50 4.14
C LEU A 114 1.76 12.03 2.75
N GLY A 115 2.45 13.18 2.66
CA GLY A 115 2.77 13.77 1.37
C GLY A 115 1.51 13.89 0.51
N ASP A 116 1.58 13.42 -0.72
CA ASP A 116 0.44 13.44 -1.65
C ASP A 116 -0.76 12.65 -1.16
N GLY A 117 -0.58 11.80 -0.13
CA GLY A 117 -1.69 11.04 0.43
C GLY A 117 -2.83 11.90 0.94
N ILE A 118 -2.56 13.15 1.33
CA ILE A 118 -3.62 14.04 1.79
C ILE A 118 -4.64 14.36 0.69
N ALA A 119 -4.26 14.15 -0.56
CA ALA A 119 -5.20 14.33 -1.68
C ALA A 119 -6.42 13.41 -1.55
N LEU A 120 -6.29 12.34 -0.80
CA LEU A 120 -7.38 11.37 -0.62
C LEU A 120 -8.24 11.66 0.61
N ALA A 121 -7.98 12.74 1.34
CA ALA A 121 -8.78 13.10 2.52
C ALA A 121 -10.26 13.26 2.17
N GLY A 122 -10.57 13.83 1.00
CA GLY A 122 -11.94 14.00 0.57
C GLY A 122 -12.71 12.71 0.31
N VAL A 123 -11.97 11.63 0.05
CA VAL A 123 -12.56 10.31 -0.18
C VAL A 123 -13.22 9.77 1.09
N SER A 124 -12.76 10.22 2.26
CA SER A 124 -13.27 9.76 3.54
C SER A 124 -14.77 10.02 3.74
N GLN A 125 -15.35 10.94 2.95
CA GLN A 125 -16.78 11.23 2.99
C GLN A 125 -17.61 10.22 2.18
N TYR A 126 -16.96 9.33 1.44
CA TYR A 126 -17.62 8.39 0.54
C TYR A 126 -17.21 6.97 0.90
N PRO A 127 -17.98 6.29 1.78
CA PRO A 127 -17.58 4.97 2.31
C PRO A 127 -17.24 3.94 1.23
N ALA A 128 -17.94 3.95 0.11
CA ALA A 128 -17.64 3.02 -0.97
C ALA A 128 -16.25 3.24 -1.58
N ARG A 129 -15.77 4.49 -1.54
CA ARG A 129 -14.47 4.82 -2.11
C ARG A 129 -13.33 4.62 -1.11
N VAL A 130 -13.64 4.57 0.19
CA VAL A 130 -12.62 4.34 1.21
C VAL A 130 -11.93 3.00 0.98
N LYS A 131 -12.67 1.97 0.63
CA LYS A 131 -12.09 0.67 0.33
C LYS A 131 -11.17 0.70 -0.87
N CYS A 132 -11.54 1.46 -1.90
CA CYS A 132 -10.69 1.65 -3.07
C CYS A 132 -9.37 2.31 -2.68
N ALA A 133 -9.45 3.34 -1.83
CA ALA A 133 -8.26 4.06 -1.40
C ALA A 133 -7.34 3.19 -0.53
N LEU A 134 -7.90 2.27 0.24
CA LEU A 134 -7.13 1.44 1.17
C LEU A 134 -6.55 0.18 0.56
N LEU A 135 -7.01 -0.24 -0.60
CA LEU A 135 -6.66 -1.55 -1.16
C LEU A 135 -5.15 -1.79 -1.23
N GLY A 136 -4.41 -0.88 -1.84
CA GLY A 136 -2.95 -1.02 -1.98
C GLY A 136 -2.24 -0.95 -0.64
N TRP A 137 -2.68 -0.08 0.26
CA TRP A 137 -2.07 0.08 1.58
C TRP A 137 -2.23 -1.19 2.42
N MET A 138 -3.40 -1.82 2.36
CA MET A 138 -3.64 -3.07 3.08
C MET A 138 -2.86 -4.21 2.46
N ALA A 139 -2.73 -4.23 1.14
CA ALA A 139 -1.91 -5.22 0.45
C ALA A 139 -0.45 -5.09 0.89
N PHE A 140 0.07 -3.87 1.00
CA PHE A 140 1.43 -3.65 1.47
C PHE A 140 1.63 -4.18 2.89
N LYS A 141 0.70 -3.88 3.80
CA LYS A 141 0.81 -4.36 5.19
C LYS A 141 0.81 -5.88 5.25
N ASP A 142 -0.05 -6.51 4.46
CA ASP A 142 -0.13 -7.97 4.40
C ASP A 142 1.16 -8.57 3.87
N ALA A 143 1.66 -8.08 2.74
CA ALA A 143 2.88 -8.58 2.13
C ALA A 143 4.08 -8.41 3.05
N SER A 144 4.21 -7.24 3.68
CA SER A 144 5.34 -6.96 4.56
C SER A 144 5.30 -7.82 5.81
N SER A 145 4.12 -8.05 6.37
CA SER A 145 3.97 -8.94 7.51
C SER A 145 4.38 -10.37 7.16
N GLN A 146 3.97 -10.84 6.00
CA GLN A 146 4.37 -12.18 5.54
C GLN A 146 5.87 -12.26 5.32
N ALA A 147 6.46 -11.25 4.73
CA ALA A 147 7.89 -11.25 4.45
C ALA A 147 8.73 -11.34 5.72
N LEU A 148 8.29 -10.67 6.78
CA LEU A 148 9.01 -10.69 8.06
C LEU A 148 8.77 -11.99 8.84
N ASP A 149 7.62 -12.63 8.65
CA ASP A 149 7.29 -13.87 9.35
C ASP A 149 7.88 -15.11 8.65
N GLU A 150 8.12 -15.02 7.35
CA GLU A 150 8.50 -16.17 6.53
C GLU A 150 9.95 -16.57 6.61
N THR A 151 10.70 -16.03 7.52
CA THR A 151 12.10 -16.43 7.66
C THR A 151 12.27 -17.88 8.09
N ILE A 152 11.21 -18.54 8.51
CA ILE A 152 11.26 -19.92 8.99
C ILE A 152 10.83 -20.89 7.91
N GLU A 153 9.96 -20.49 7.03
CA GLU A 153 9.35 -21.40 6.07
C GLU A 153 9.32 -20.75 4.69
N PRO A 154 10.25 -21.11 3.83
CA PRO A 154 10.26 -20.58 2.47
C PRO A 154 9.06 -21.15 1.74
N VAL A 155 8.09 -20.31 1.50
CA VAL A 155 6.91 -20.67 0.74
C VAL A 155 7.20 -20.39 -0.72
N SER A 156 7.12 -21.43 -1.53
CA SER A 156 7.41 -21.30 -2.95
C SER A 156 6.41 -20.43 -3.68
N SER A 157 5.22 -20.31 -3.13
CA SER A 157 4.20 -19.40 -3.67
C SER A 157 3.64 -18.62 -2.51
N THR A 158 3.95 -17.35 -2.47
CA THR A 158 3.52 -16.48 -1.39
C THR A 158 2.34 -15.62 -1.79
N SER A 159 1.59 -16.07 -2.76
CA SER A 159 0.40 -15.38 -3.18
C SER A 159 -0.73 -15.68 -2.21
N THR A 160 -1.19 -14.66 -1.54
CA THR A 160 -2.33 -14.77 -0.63
C THR A 160 -3.48 -13.98 -1.23
N GLU A 161 -4.60 -14.65 -1.38
CA GLU A 161 -5.78 -13.99 -1.91
C GLU A 161 -6.66 -13.53 -0.75
N VAL A 162 -6.91 -12.23 -0.70
CA VAL A 162 -7.78 -11.64 0.31
C VAL A 162 -8.90 -10.94 -0.43
N VAL A 163 -10.12 -11.32 -0.10
CA VAL A 163 -11.30 -10.71 -0.68
C VAL A 163 -11.87 -9.73 0.32
N GLU A 164 -11.90 -8.47 -0.05
CA GLU A 164 -12.47 -7.44 0.78
C GLU A 164 -13.87 -7.15 0.30
N ASP A 165 -14.83 -7.58 1.09
CA ASP A 165 -16.21 -7.59 0.72
C ASP A 165 -17.00 -6.71 1.63
N ASN A 166 -17.75 -5.84 1.14
CA ASN A 166 -18.58 -4.89 1.79
C ASN A 166 -17.99 -3.53 1.99
#